data_ffc056f23898e4668503b29d4f3f0dbd
#
_entry.id   ffc056f23898e4668503b29d4f3f0dbd
#
_cell.length_a   1.000
_cell.length_b   1.000
_cell.length_c   1.000
_cell.angle_alpha   90.00
_cell.angle_beta   90.00
_cell.angle_gamma   90.00
#
_symmetry.space_group_name_H-M   'P 1'
#
loop_
_entity.id
_entity.type
_entity.pdbx_description
1 polymer ?
#
loop_
_entity_poly.entity_id
_entity_poly.type
_entity_poly.pdbx_seq_one_letter_code
_entity_poly.pdbx_strand_id
1 'polypeptide(L)'
;MSTPSEPYQSEHLASEPPRASVDAAPGRVLLEFGAPWCGHCIAAQPALQHLLAGRDGVRHVKVEDGAGRPLGRSFRIKLGPTVVLTRGGLAQVGLVGRVSLLD
;
A
#
# COMPACT_ATOMS: atom_id res chain seq x y z
N MET A 1 16.82 21.32 -8.33
CA MET A 1 17.16 20.29 -7.35
C MET A 1 15.91 19.51 -6.95
N SER A 2 15.94 18.23 -7.11
CA SER A 2 14.77 17.42 -6.76
C SER A 2 14.72 17.24 -5.25
N THR A 3 13.53 17.41 -4.67
CA THR A 3 13.31 17.02 -3.30
C THR A 3 13.33 15.48 -3.22
N PRO A 4 13.78 14.90 -2.11
CA PRO A 4 13.64 13.47 -1.92
C PRO A 4 12.17 13.09 -2.05
N SER A 5 11.87 12.03 -2.76
CA SER A 5 10.50 11.56 -2.85
C SER A 5 10.04 11.09 -1.48
N GLU A 6 8.91 11.62 -1.03
CA GLU A 6 8.29 11.15 0.19
C GLU A 6 7.82 9.70 -0.02
N PRO A 7 8.02 8.81 0.95
CA PRO A 7 7.49 7.45 0.84
C PRO A 7 5.96 7.45 0.71
N TYR A 8 5.29 8.30 1.48
CA TYR A 8 3.84 8.37 1.46
C TYR A 8 3.32 8.94 0.14
N GLN A 9 2.35 8.27 -0.45
CA GLN A 9 1.67 8.69 -1.67
C GLN A 9 0.22 9.04 -1.36
N SER A 10 -0.24 10.20 -1.86
CA SER A 10 -1.61 10.66 -1.61
C SER A 10 -2.61 10.15 -2.64
N GLU A 11 -2.15 9.71 -3.79
CA GLU A 11 -3.02 9.35 -4.90
C GLU A 11 -2.97 7.85 -5.22
N HIS A 12 -4.12 7.32 -5.62
CA HIS A 12 -4.21 5.95 -6.12
C HIS A 12 -3.64 5.86 -7.53
N LEU A 13 -3.06 4.71 -7.86
CA LEU A 13 -2.64 4.43 -9.22
C LEU A 13 -3.84 4.40 -10.16
N ALA A 14 -3.68 4.93 -11.36
CA ALA A 14 -4.70 4.86 -12.39
C ALA A 14 -4.99 3.43 -12.84
N SER A 15 -3.96 2.58 -12.84
CA SER A 15 -4.07 1.16 -13.18
C SER A 15 -3.33 0.35 -12.14
N GLU A 16 -3.91 -0.75 -11.69
CA GLU A 16 -3.24 -1.60 -10.74
C GLU A 16 -2.12 -2.41 -11.41
N PRO A 17 -1.02 -2.66 -10.69
CA PRO A 17 0.03 -3.54 -11.22
C PRO A 17 -0.45 -4.99 -11.22
N PRO A 18 0.06 -5.83 -12.13
CA PRO A 18 -0.23 -7.26 -12.07
C PRO A 18 0.45 -7.90 -10.85
N ARG A 19 -0.15 -8.97 -10.33
CA ARG A 19 0.39 -9.68 -9.17
C ARG A 19 1.85 -10.09 -9.36
N ALA A 20 2.21 -10.52 -10.56
CA ALA A 20 3.58 -10.94 -10.86
C ALA A 20 4.60 -9.82 -10.65
N SER A 21 4.23 -8.58 -10.98
CA SER A 21 5.10 -7.42 -10.74
C SER A 21 5.29 -7.16 -9.26
N VAL A 22 4.24 -7.34 -8.48
CA VAL A 22 4.31 -7.18 -7.02
C VAL A 22 5.22 -8.24 -6.41
N ASP A 23 5.04 -9.49 -6.83
CA ASP A 23 5.86 -10.60 -6.32
C ASP A 23 7.33 -10.45 -6.68
N ALA A 24 7.64 -9.83 -7.81
CA ALA A 24 9.00 -9.61 -8.27
C ALA A 24 9.64 -8.33 -7.76
N ALA A 25 8.88 -7.45 -7.11
CA ALA A 25 9.39 -6.16 -6.68
C ALA A 25 10.46 -6.34 -5.58
N PRO A 26 11.63 -5.73 -5.75
CA PRO A 26 12.67 -5.81 -4.73
C PRO A 26 12.37 -4.86 -3.57
N GLY A 27 12.99 -5.10 -2.44
CA GLY A 27 12.88 -4.23 -1.27
C GLY A 27 11.54 -4.31 -0.59
N ARG A 28 11.20 -3.27 0.14
CA ARG A 28 9.95 -3.19 0.91
C ARG A 28 8.94 -2.33 0.18
N VAL A 29 7.75 -2.89 -0.02
CA VAL A 29 6.64 -2.18 -0.67
C VAL A 29 5.43 -2.26 0.25
N LEU A 30 4.81 -1.12 0.53
CA LEU A 30 3.54 -1.05 1.23
C LEU A 30 2.45 -0.80 0.21
N LEU A 31 1.66 -1.84 -0.05
CA LEU A 31 0.48 -1.72 -0.90
C LEU A 31 -0.69 -1.36 -0.02
N GLU A 32 -1.36 -0.28 -0.34
CA GLU A 32 -2.56 0.14 0.37
C GLU A 32 -3.77 -0.08 -0.53
N PHE A 33 -4.69 -0.93 -0.08
CA PHE A 33 -5.92 -1.23 -0.81
C PHE A 33 -7.08 -0.47 -0.20
N GLY A 34 -7.81 0.25 -1.02
CA GLY A 34 -8.95 1.04 -0.60
C GLY A 34 -9.54 1.77 -1.78
N ALA A 35 -10.18 2.90 -1.51
CA ALA A 35 -10.75 3.73 -2.57
C ALA A 35 -10.74 5.20 -2.14
N PRO A 36 -10.65 6.13 -3.11
CA PRO A 36 -10.63 7.57 -2.76
C PRO A 36 -11.93 8.06 -2.10
N TRP A 37 -13.04 7.37 -2.32
CA TRP A 37 -14.34 7.71 -1.74
C TRP A 37 -14.64 6.97 -0.44
N CYS A 38 -13.76 6.08 0.01
CA CYS A 38 -13.97 5.27 1.21
C CYS A 38 -13.64 6.10 2.45
N GLY A 39 -14.64 6.36 3.31
CA GLY A 39 -14.46 7.16 4.51
C GLY A 39 -13.42 6.60 5.47
N HIS A 40 -13.40 5.29 5.68
CA HIS A 40 -12.40 4.64 6.54
C HIS A 40 -11.00 4.73 5.94
N CYS A 41 -10.89 4.66 4.62
CA CYS A 41 -9.61 4.81 3.93
C CYS A 41 -9.09 6.23 4.08
N ILE A 42 -9.95 7.22 3.92
CA ILE A 42 -9.59 8.63 4.12
C ILE A 42 -9.12 8.87 5.56
N ALA A 43 -9.87 8.33 6.52
CA ALA A 43 -9.54 8.49 7.94
C ALA A 43 -8.21 7.83 8.32
N ALA A 44 -7.77 6.84 7.57
CA ALA A 44 -6.51 6.14 7.84
C ALA A 44 -5.27 6.89 7.32
N GLN A 45 -5.43 7.93 6.49
CA GLN A 45 -4.30 8.60 5.86
C GLN A 45 -3.30 9.23 6.84
N PRO A 46 -3.73 9.91 7.91
CA PRO A 46 -2.76 10.44 8.87
C PRO A 46 -1.90 9.36 9.52
N ALA A 47 -2.47 8.19 9.82
CA ALA A 47 -1.72 7.08 10.38
C ALA A 47 -0.69 6.54 9.38
N LEU A 48 -1.05 6.46 8.11
CA LEU A 48 -0.13 6.03 7.06
C LEU A 48 1.00 7.03 6.84
N GLN A 49 0.69 8.32 6.86
CA GLN A 49 1.70 9.37 6.78
C GLN A 49 2.70 9.25 7.92
N HIS A 50 2.19 9.04 9.12
CA HIS A 50 3.03 8.87 10.31
C HIS A 50 3.90 7.61 10.21
N LEU A 51 3.30 6.50 9.79
CA LEU A 51 3.99 5.22 9.64
C LEU A 51 5.13 5.31 8.61
N LEU A 52 4.93 6.03 7.52
CA LEU A 52 5.88 6.13 6.43
C LEU A 52 6.88 7.28 6.56
N ALA A 53 6.68 8.17 7.53
CA ALA A 53 7.54 9.33 7.71
C ALA A 53 9.00 8.90 7.92
N GLY A 54 9.90 9.41 7.09
CA GLY A 54 11.33 9.13 7.18
C GLY A 54 11.74 7.74 6.75
N ARG A 55 10.85 6.95 6.16
CA ARG A 55 11.15 5.57 5.76
C ARG A 55 11.45 5.47 4.26
N ASP A 56 12.59 5.99 3.87
CA ASP A 56 13.02 6.07 2.47
C ASP A 56 13.13 4.71 1.78
N GLY A 57 13.34 3.64 2.56
CA GLY A 57 13.46 2.29 2.02
C GLY A 57 12.13 1.59 1.73
N VAL A 58 11.00 2.27 1.95
CA VAL A 58 9.68 1.70 1.74
C VAL A 58 8.99 2.42 0.60
N ARG A 59 8.56 1.69 -0.40
CA ARG A 59 7.77 2.24 -1.51
C ARG A 59 6.28 2.11 -1.16
N HIS A 60 5.55 3.21 -1.19
CA HIS A 60 4.10 3.24 -0.93
C HIS A 60 3.34 3.22 -2.26
N VAL A 61 2.43 2.29 -2.41
CA VAL A 61 1.61 2.15 -3.62
C VAL A 61 0.16 2.04 -3.21
N LYS A 62 -0.65 2.99 -3.64
CA LYS A 62 -2.09 3.00 -3.35
C LYS A 62 -2.84 2.40 -4.53
N VAL A 63 -3.58 1.34 -4.27
CA VAL A 63 -4.31 0.58 -5.28
C VAL A 63 -5.79 0.59 -4.93
N GLU A 64 -6.61 0.96 -5.91
CA GLU A 64 -8.06 0.89 -5.71
C GLU A 64 -8.50 -0.57 -5.69
N ASP A 65 -9.29 -0.94 -4.69
CA ASP A 65 -9.88 -2.26 -4.56
C ASP A 65 -11.36 -2.19 -4.95
N GLY A 66 -11.87 -3.26 -5.53
CA GLY A 66 -13.27 -3.33 -5.92
C GLY A 66 -13.51 -4.24 -7.11
N ALA A 67 -14.71 -4.14 -7.66
CA ALA A 67 -15.12 -4.92 -8.82
C ALA A 67 -14.22 -4.63 -10.03
N GLY A 68 -13.78 -5.68 -10.71
CA GLY A 68 -12.89 -5.56 -11.85
C GLY A 68 -11.44 -5.26 -11.48
N ARG A 69 -11.08 -5.37 -10.21
CA ARG A 69 -9.75 -5.10 -9.70
C ARG A 69 -9.19 -6.34 -9.01
N PRO A 70 -8.54 -7.25 -9.76
CA PRO A 70 -8.15 -8.55 -9.22
C PRO A 70 -6.99 -8.55 -8.24
N LEU A 71 -6.17 -7.49 -8.18
CA LEU A 71 -4.99 -7.50 -7.34
C LEU A 71 -5.33 -7.67 -5.85
N GLY A 72 -6.29 -6.92 -5.34
CA GLY A 72 -6.73 -7.07 -3.96
C GLY A 72 -7.22 -8.47 -3.65
N ARG A 73 -7.99 -9.05 -4.56
CA ARG A 73 -8.47 -10.42 -4.40
C ARG A 73 -7.34 -11.45 -4.36
N SER A 74 -6.26 -11.18 -5.10
CA SER A 74 -5.10 -12.08 -5.10
C SER A 74 -4.42 -12.14 -3.73
N PHE A 75 -4.63 -11.14 -2.87
CA PHE A 75 -4.20 -11.11 -1.48
C PHE A 75 -5.34 -11.36 -0.50
N ARG A 76 -6.52 -11.75 -1.00
CA ARG A 76 -7.73 -12.02 -0.19
C ARG A 76 -8.21 -10.81 0.59
N ILE A 77 -8.02 -9.63 0.02
CA ILE A 77 -8.51 -8.39 0.61
C ILE A 77 -10.04 -8.38 0.54
N LYS A 78 -10.69 -8.05 1.65
CA LYS A 78 -12.16 -8.00 1.75
C LYS A 78 -12.67 -6.61 2.10
N LEU A 79 -11.91 -5.87 2.90
CA LEU A 79 -12.31 -4.56 3.38
C LEU A 79 -11.16 -3.59 3.23
N GLY A 80 -11.47 -2.33 2.94
CA GLY A 80 -10.51 -1.26 3.01
C GLY A 80 -10.67 -0.47 4.31
N PRO A 81 -9.63 0.18 4.80
CA PRO A 81 -8.28 0.11 4.28
C PRO A 81 -7.54 -1.14 4.76
N THR A 82 -6.90 -1.82 3.84
CA THR A 82 -6.03 -2.94 4.18
C THR A 82 -4.68 -2.70 3.52
N VAL A 83 -3.62 -3.03 4.21
CA VAL A 83 -2.27 -2.89 3.68
C VAL A 83 -1.62 -4.26 3.53
N VAL A 84 -0.80 -4.37 2.50
CA VAL A 84 0.05 -5.54 2.28
C VAL A 84 1.48 -5.04 2.24
N LEU A 85 2.27 -5.45 3.20
CA LEU A 85 3.70 -5.15 3.21
C LEU A 85 4.43 -6.29 2.55
N THR A 86 5.14 -6.02 1.46
CA THR A 86 5.99 -7.00 0.82
C THR A 86 7.45 -6.70 1.11
N ARG A 87 8.24 -7.75 1.19
CA ARG A 87 9.69 -7.65 1.35
C ARG A 87 10.32 -8.70 0.46
N GLY A 88 10.86 -8.26 -0.69
CA GLY A 88 11.38 -9.18 -1.68
C GLY A 88 10.33 -10.17 -2.19
N GLY A 89 9.08 -9.73 -2.29
CA GLY A 89 7.97 -10.55 -2.75
C GLY A 89 7.23 -11.33 -1.67
N LEU A 90 7.77 -11.42 -0.44
CA LEU A 90 7.07 -12.07 0.67
C LEU A 90 6.07 -11.07 1.27
N ALA A 91 4.81 -11.46 1.36
CA ALA A 91 3.72 -10.59 1.73
C ALA A 91 3.24 -10.81 3.18
N GLN A 92 2.95 -9.71 3.87
CA GLN A 92 2.29 -9.71 5.15
C GLN A 92 1.07 -8.78 5.05
N VAL A 93 -0.10 -9.32 5.25
CA VAL A 93 -1.36 -8.58 5.16
C VAL A 93 -1.78 -8.10 6.54
N GLY A 94 -2.26 -6.88 6.64
CA GLY A 94 -2.74 -6.35 7.90
C GLY A 94 -3.61 -5.11 7.73
N LEU A 95 -4.23 -4.71 8.83
CA LEU A 95 -4.97 -3.46 8.89
C LEU A 95 -3.98 -2.32 9.17
N VAL A 96 -4.33 -1.13 8.70
CA VAL A 96 -3.56 0.08 9.03
C VAL A 96 -3.47 0.22 10.55
N GLY A 97 -2.28 0.46 11.04
CA GLY A 97 -2.01 0.56 12.48
C GLY A 97 -1.54 -0.74 13.12
N ARG A 98 -1.69 -1.87 12.44
CA ARG A 98 -1.21 -3.16 12.92
C ARG A 98 0.02 -3.68 12.18
N VAL A 99 0.33 -3.05 11.05
CA VAL A 99 1.50 -3.43 10.25
C VAL A 99 2.73 -2.74 10.81
N SER A 100 3.77 -3.50 11.07
CA SER A 100 5.05 -2.96 11.50
C SER A 100 5.99 -2.90 10.30
N LEU A 101 6.65 -1.77 10.14
CA LEU A 101 7.69 -1.59 9.14
C LEU A 101 9.09 -1.85 9.69
N LEU A 102 9.18 -2.44 10.85
CA LEU A 102 10.45 -2.81 11.44
C LEU A 102 11.15 -3.87 10.58
N ASP A 103 12.42 -3.77 10.53
CA ASP A 103 13.26 -4.67 9.73
C ASP A 103 13.32 -6.10 10.27
#